data_523f486379c6265d3d428a0cd787127a
#
_entry.id   523f486379c6265d3d428a0cd787127a
#
_cell.length_a   1.000
_cell.length_b   1.000
_cell.length_c   1.000
_cell.angle_alpha   90.00
_cell.angle_beta   90.00
_cell.angle_gamma   90.00
#
_symmetry.space_group_name_H-M   'P 1'
#
loop_
_entity.id
_entity.type
_entity.pdbx_description
1 polymer ?
#
loop_
_entity_poly.entity_id
_entity_poly.type
_entity_poly.pdbx_seq_one_letter_code
_entity_poly.pdbx_strand_id
1 'polypeptide(L)'
;YYQIGEEHKEFCAEKTQDEDYYVLTLAAIARELDGKGMNRAKVHIAAGLPLTWVATQKEDFQKYLLQNECVDFTFRNKEYHVEFAGADIYPQGFAAAFYRLQDFKGINMLVDIGNGTMNIMYINNSRPLEKKCFTEKYGTHQCVLAVRESLLKELGTVVDDLVIEQVIRTGTADIGEKYLTVIRKAAGDYTKEI
;
A
#
# COMPACT_ATOMS: atom_id res chain seq x y z
N TYR A 1 -9.91 18.04 -11.85
CA TYR A 1 -9.89 18.12 -10.39
C TYR A 1 -9.99 16.72 -9.82
N TYR A 2 -9.08 16.35 -8.92
CA TYR A 2 -9.09 15.08 -8.20
C TYR A 2 -9.33 15.35 -6.72
N GLN A 3 -10.17 14.54 -6.09
CA GLN A 3 -10.38 14.54 -4.66
C GLN A 3 -9.78 13.26 -4.10
N ILE A 4 -8.80 13.40 -3.22
CA ILE A 4 -8.25 12.26 -2.47
C ILE A 4 -9.16 12.07 -1.26
N GLY A 5 -9.98 11.02 -1.32
CA GLY A 5 -11.00 10.71 -0.33
C GLY A 5 -10.58 9.59 0.63
N GLU A 6 -11.56 9.12 1.40
CA GLU A 6 -11.41 8.04 2.37
C GLU A 6 -11.78 6.66 1.77
N GLU A 7 -12.11 6.61 0.48
CA GLU A 7 -12.48 5.37 -0.19
C GLU A 7 -11.26 4.50 -0.46
N HIS A 8 -11.42 3.19 -0.29
CA HIS A 8 -10.39 2.21 -0.63
C HIS A 8 -10.39 1.97 -2.13
N LYS A 9 -9.20 2.03 -2.71
CA LYS A 9 -9.01 1.71 -4.11
C LYS A 9 -9.00 0.19 -4.29
N GLU A 10 -9.71 -0.27 -5.33
CA GLU A 10 -9.64 -1.67 -5.75
C GLU A 10 -8.20 -2.06 -6.14
N PHE A 11 -7.89 -3.34 -5.91
CA PHE A 11 -6.60 -3.89 -6.28
C PHE A 11 -6.41 -3.84 -7.80
N CYS A 12 -5.39 -3.12 -8.27
CA CYS A 12 -4.98 -3.09 -9.67
C CYS A 12 -3.65 -3.85 -9.83
N ALA A 13 -3.65 -4.87 -10.69
CA ALA A 13 -2.49 -5.70 -10.97
C ALA A 13 -1.40 -4.97 -11.77
N GLU A 14 -1.77 -3.93 -12.54
CA GLU A 14 -0.86 -3.12 -13.34
C GLU A 14 -0.99 -1.65 -12.94
N LYS A 15 -0.08 -1.17 -12.11
CA LYS A 15 -0.06 0.22 -11.64
C LYS A 15 0.07 1.25 -12.75
N THR A 16 0.59 0.88 -13.91
CA THR A 16 0.77 1.76 -15.07
C THR A 16 -0.54 2.09 -15.80
N GLN A 17 -1.59 1.31 -15.58
CA GLN A 17 -2.92 1.56 -16.17
C GLN A 17 -3.79 2.46 -15.28
N ASP A 18 -3.25 2.91 -14.16
CA ASP A 18 -3.96 3.61 -13.12
C ASP A 18 -3.49 5.06 -12.99
N GLU A 19 -4.25 5.99 -13.59
CA GLU A 19 -3.96 7.42 -13.55
C GLU A 19 -3.90 7.97 -12.12
N ASP A 20 -4.70 7.44 -11.20
CA ASP A 20 -4.73 7.89 -9.81
C ASP A 20 -3.39 7.68 -9.11
N TYR A 21 -2.63 6.64 -9.49
CA TYR A 21 -1.32 6.40 -8.89
C TYR A 21 -0.34 7.54 -9.20
N TYR A 22 -0.40 8.09 -10.42
CA TYR A 22 0.40 9.25 -10.79
C TYR A 22 -0.03 10.50 -10.01
N VAL A 23 -1.34 10.74 -9.91
CA VAL A 23 -1.91 11.85 -9.14
C VAL A 23 -1.52 11.76 -7.65
N LEU A 24 -1.59 10.56 -7.07
CA LEU A 24 -1.15 10.34 -5.68
C LEU A 24 0.35 10.57 -5.50
N THR A 25 1.17 10.22 -6.50
CA THR A 25 2.61 10.50 -6.49
C THR A 25 2.88 12.01 -6.49
N LEU A 26 2.17 12.78 -7.33
CA LEU A 26 2.29 14.25 -7.35
C LEU A 26 1.84 14.86 -6.00
N ALA A 27 0.76 14.35 -5.42
CA ALA A 27 0.29 14.80 -4.11
C ALA A 27 1.30 14.51 -2.99
N ALA A 28 1.97 13.35 -3.04
CA ALA A 28 3.03 13.01 -2.09
C ALA A 28 4.24 13.93 -2.23
N ILE A 29 4.67 14.23 -3.46
CA ILE A 29 5.74 15.19 -3.75
C ILE A 29 5.37 16.58 -3.22
N ALA A 30 4.14 17.05 -3.48
CA ALA A 30 3.68 18.34 -3.00
C ALA A 30 3.71 18.44 -1.46
N ARG A 31 3.29 17.39 -0.75
CA ARG A 31 3.35 17.34 0.72
C ARG A 31 4.78 17.42 1.25
N GLU A 32 5.71 16.73 0.61
CA GLU A 32 7.13 16.76 1.00
C GLU A 32 7.73 18.16 0.77
N LEU A 33 7.43 18.77 -0.38
CA LEU A 33 7.89 20.12 -0.70
C LEU A 33 7.28 21.18 0.24
N ASP A 34 6.00 21.04 0.57
CA ASP A 34 5.32 21.94 1.50
C ASP A 34 5.94 21.88 2.89
N GLY A 35 6.26 20.70 3.39
CA GLY A 35 6.98 20.52 4.65
C GLY A 35 8.36 21.18 4.68
N LYS A 36 8.96 21.41 3.50
CA LYS A 36 10.23 22.13 3.33
C LYS A 36 10.07 23.61 2.96
N GLY A 37 8.85 24.13 2.89
CA GLY A 37 8.54 25.49 2.48
C GLY A 37 8.83 25.76 0.99
N MET A 38 8.91 24.73 0.17
CA MET A 38 9.23 24.80 -1.26
C MET A 38 7.98 24.59 -2.11
N ASN A 39 8.03 25.10 -3.35
CA ASN A 39 7.01 24.81 -4.36
C ASN A 39 7.62 24.57 -5.74
N ARG A 40 8.94 24.59 -5.85
CA ARG A 40 9.69 24.23 -7.05
C ARG A 40 10.85 23.34 -6.66
N ALA A 41 11.03 22.23 -7.38
CA ALA A 41 12.16 21.35 -7.16
C ALA A 41 12.44 20.46 -8.37
N LYS A 42 13.70 20.04 -8.49
CA LYS A 42 14.07 18.87 -9.28
C LYS A 42 14.10 17.66 -8.37
N VAL A 43 13.27 16.66 -8.66
CA VAL A 43 13.06 15.50 -7.79
C VAL A 43 13.54 14.20 -8.45
N HIS A 44 14.08 13.31 -7.64
CA HIS A 44 14.33 11.93 -8.00
C HIS A 44 13.35 11.06 -7.21
N ILE A 45 12.58 10.21 -7.90
CA ILE A 45 11.53 9.40 -7.29
C ILE A 45 12.13 8.08 -6.81
N ALA A 46 11.87 7.68 -5.58
CA ALA A 46 12.06 6.32 -5.10
C ALA A 46 10.67 5.69 -4.86
N ALA A 47 10.32 4.68 -5.64
CA ALA A 47 9.00 4.05 -5.57
C ALA A 47 9.10 2.53 -5.36
N GLY A 48 8.04 1.93 -4.81
CA GLY A 48 7.97 0.50 -4.52
C GLY A 48 6.99 -0.25 -5.40
N LEU A 49 7.42 -1.41 -5.88
CA LEU A 49 6.54 -2.43 -6.47
C LEU A 49 6.50 -3.66 -5.57
N PRO A 50 5.39 -4.44 -5.58
CA PRO A 50 5.38 -5.78 -5.03
C PRO A 50 6.56 -6.57 -5.55
N LEU A 51 7.20 -7.34 -4.69
CA LEU A 51 8.48 -7.97 -4.98
C LEU A 51 8.46 -8.81 -6.27
N THR A 52 7.39 -9.57 -6.50
CA THR A 52 7.23 -10.41 -7.69
C THR A 52 7.03 -9.60 -8.98
N TRP A 53 6.64 -8.34 -8.88
CA TRP A 53 6.39 -7.46 -10.03
C TRP A 53 7.63 -6.67 -10.46
N VAL A 54 8.61 -6.52 -9.55
CA VAL A 54 9.85 -5.77 -9.86
C VAL A 54 10.55 -6.33 -11.10
N ALA A 55 10.63 -7.66 -11.21
CA ALA A 55 11.31 -8.30 -12.34
C ALA A 55 10.64 -8.06 -13.71
N THR A 56 9.32 -7.85 -13.73
CA THR A 56 8.54 -7.76 -14.97
C THR A 56 8.00 -6.36 -15.27
N GLN A 57 7.78 -5.53 -14.25
CA GLN A 57 7.10 -4.23 -14.40
C GLN A 57 8.00 -3.02 -14.05
N LYS A 58 9.25 -3.25 -13.60
CA LYS A 58 10.14 -2.17 -13.15
C LYS A 58 10.33 -1.08 -14.20
N GLU A 59 10.66 -1.45 -15.42
CA GLU A 59 10.97 -0.51 -16.50
C GLU A 59 9.73 0.27 -16.94
N ASP A 60 8.59 -0.40 -17.07
CA ASP A 60 7.34 0.24 -17.50
C ASP A 60 6.80 1.15 -16.40
N PHE A 61 6.92 0.74 -15.13
CA PHE A 61 6.55 1.59 -14.02
C PHE A 61 7.46 2.81 -13.87
N GLN A 62 8.76 2.67 -14.14
CA GLN A 62 9.69 3.79 -14.18
C GLN A 62 9.32 4.78 -15.29
N LYS A 63 9.04 4.31 -16.51
CA LYS A 63 8.58 5.14 -17.62
C LYS A 63 7.27 5.85 -17.29
N TYR A 64 6.32 5.16 -16.66
CA TYR A 64 5.06 5.72 -16.21
C TYR A 64 5.25 6.86 -15.21
N LEU A 65 6.13 6.72 -14.22
CA LEU A 65 6.42 7.78 -13.27
C LEU A 65 7.12 8.98 -13.92
N LEU A 66 7.89 8.76 -14.98
CA LEU A 66 8.63 9.76 -15.74
C LEU A 66 7.93 10.15 -17.05
N GLN A 67 6.61 9.94 -17.18
CA GLN A 67 5.86 10.24 -18.39
C GLN A 67 5.89 11.72 -18.80
N ASN A 68 6.23 12.60 -17.89
CA ASN A 68 6.48 14.03 -18.13
C ASN A 68 7.87 14.38 -17.61
N GLU A 69 8.62 15.22 -18.34
CA GLU A 69 9.93 15.75 -17.87
C GLU A 69 9.74 16.76 -16.74
N CYS A 70 8.67 17.55 -16.83
CA CYS A 70 8.25 18.48 -15.79
C CYS A 70 6.72 18.55 -15.73
N VAL A 71 6.19 18.96 -14.60
CA VAL A 71 4.75 19.11 -14.39
C VAL A 71 4.45 20.31 -13.50
N ASP A 72 3.45 21.10 -13.94
CA ASP A 72 2.83 22.15 -13.15
C ASP A 72 1.48 21.65 -12.65
N PHE A 73 1.24 21.74 -11.35
CA PHE A 73 -0.02 21.30 -10.76
C PHE A 73 -0.35 22.07 -9.49
N THR A 74 -1.62 22.04 -9.11
CA THR A 74 -2.10 22.68 -7.87
C THR A 74 -2.46 21.62 -6.84
N PHE A 75 -1.93 21.74 -5.64
CA PHE A 75 -2.30 20.91 -4.50
C PHE A 75 -2.67 21.79 -3.31
N ARG A 76 -3.87 21.62 -2.75
CA ARG A 76 -4.40 22.43 -1.63
C ARG A 76 -4.30 23.94 -1.87
N ASN A 77 -4.73 24.40 -3.07
CA ASN A 77 -4.70 25.80 -3.51
C ASN A 77 -3.30 26.43 -3.63
N LYS A 78 -2.23 25.64 -3.65
CA LYS A 78 -0.86 26.07 -3.87
C LYS A 78 -0.32 25.47 -5.16
N GLU A 79 0.34 26.29 -5.99
CA GLU A 79 0.94 25.87 -7.24
C GLU A 79 2.32 25.26 -7.01
N TYR A 80 2.62 24.17 -7.69
CA TYR A 80 3.89 23.47 -7.66
C TYR A 80 4.42 23.28 -9.07
N HIS A 81 5.74 23.44 -9.21
CA HIS A 81 6.51 23.13 -10.42
C HIS A 81 7.56 22.08 -10.09
N VAL A 82 7.48 20.91 -10.74
CA VAL A 82 8.37 19.78 -10.45
C VAL A 82 9.03 19.31 -11.73
N GLU A 83 10.37 19.26 -11.73
CA GLU A 83 11.18 18.61 -12.75
C GLU A 83 11.58 17.20 -12.26
N PHE A 84 11.49 16.19 -13.12
CA PHE A 84 11.89 14.83 -12.77
C PHE A 84 13.34 14.56 -13.20
N ALA A 85 14.23 14.25 -12.23
CA ALA A 85 15.61 13.86 -12.48
C ALA A 85 15.77 12.39 -12.80
N GLY A 86 14.79 11.55 -12.41
CA GLY A 86 14.79 10.11 -12.58
C GLY A 86 13.89 9.42 -11.55
N ALA A 87 13.79 8.10 -11.68
CA ALA A 87 13.05 7.26 -10.75
C ALA A 87 13.80 5.94 -10.53
N ASP A 88 13.86 5.49 -9.28
CA ASP A 88 14.34 4.16 -8.90
C ASP A 88 13.19 3.34 -8.32
N ILE A 89 13.09 2.09 -8.75
CA ILE A 89 12.05 1.18 -8.33
C ILE A 89 12.64 0.08 -7.47
N TYR A 90 12.11 -0.06 -6.26
CA TYR A 90 12.54 -1.00 -5.24
C TYR A 90 11.43 -2.00 -4.90
N PRO A 91 11.77 -3.20 -4.39
CA PRO A 91 10.78 -4.08 -3.80
C PRO A 91 10.13 -3.44 -2.57
N GLN A 92 8.81 -3.53 -2.47
CA GLN A 92 8.07 -3.11 -1.28
C GLN A 92 8.52 -3.90 -0.06
N GLY A 93 8.52 -3.26 1.12
CA GLY A 93 9.00 -3.85 2.36
C GLY A 93 10.53 -3.91 2.50
N PHE A 94 11.28 -4.04 1.39
CA PHE A 94 12.75 -4.13 1.46
C PHE A 94 13.40 -2.88 2.07
N ALA A 95 12.87 -1.70 1.77
CA ALA A 95 13.40 -0.45 2.32
C ALA A 95 13.35 -0.40 3.85
N ALA A 96 12.34 -1.02 4.48
CA ALA A 96 12.22 -1.10 5.93
C ALA A 96 13.32 -1.97 6.56
N ALA A 97 13.77 -3.00 5.85
CA ALA A 97 14.82 -3.90 6.30
C ALA A 97 16.24 -3.41 5.96
N PHE A 98 16.37 -2.53 4.95
CA PHE A 98 17.66 -2.16 4.34
C PHE A 98 18.70 -1.67 5.35
N TYR A 99 18.33 -0.77 6.25
CA TYR A 99 19.23 -0.22 7.26
C TYR A 99 19.62 -1.22 8.35
N ARG A 100 18.92 -2.34 8.46
CA ARG A 100 19.13 -3.38 9.48
C ARG A 100 19.50 -4.73 8.88
N LEU A 101 19.81 -4.81 7.57
CA LEU A 101 20.13 -6.06 6.89
C LEU A 101 21.27 -6.82 7.57
N GLN A 102 22.25 -6.12 8.13
CA GLN A 102 23.36 -6.72 8.88
C GLN A 102 22.92 -7.48 10.14
N ASP A 103 21.73 -7.18 10.67
CA ASP A 103 21.16 -7.86 11.85
C ASP A 103 20.52 -9.20 11.48
N PHE A 104 20.21 -9.42 10.19
CA PHE A 104 19.57 -10.63 9.69
C PHE A 104 20.58 -11.76 9.49
N LYS A 105 20.93 -12.45 10.60
CA LYS A 105 21.78 -13.65 10.57
C LYS A 105 20.93 -14.90 10.39
N GLY A 106 21.45 -15.86 9.61
CA GLY A 106 20.71 -17.07 9.26
C GLY A 106 19.53 -16.78 8.33
N ILE A 107 18.48 -17.60 8.41
CA ILE A 107 17.27 -17.47 7.60
C ILE A 107 16.24 -16.62 8.38
N ASN A 108 15.84 -15.53 7.79
CA ASN A 108 14.81 -14.65 8.32
C ASN A 108 13.67 -14.50 7.28
N MET A 109 12.49 -14.18 7.76
CA MET A 109 11.32 -13.88 6.93
C MET A 109 10.87 -12.46 7.23
N LEU A 110 10.82 -11.62 6.20
CA LEU A 110 10.21 -10.30 6.23
C LEU A 110 8.81 -10.42 5.65
N VAL A 111 7.81 -10.01 6.41
CA VAL A 111 6.40 -9.97 5.97
C VAL A 111 5.94 -8.52 5.98
N ASP A 112 5.52 -8.03 4.83
CA ASP A 112 4.97 -6.69 4.64
C ASP A 112 3.48 -6.82 4.27
N ILE A 113 2.61 -6.49 5.23
CA ILE A 113 1.15 -6.59 5.08
C ILE A 113 0.63 -5.20 4.72
N GLY A 114 0.28 -5.04 3.44
CA GLY A 114 -0.34 -3.82 2.91
C GLY A 114 -1.87 -3.87 2.97
N ASN A 115 -2.50 -2.92 2.29
CA ASN A 115 -3.96 -2.87 2.18
C ASN A 115 -4.52 -4.02 1.32
N GLY A 116 -3.95 -4.24 0.14
CA GLY A 116 -4.41 -5.25 -0.82
C GLY A 116 -3.62 -6.54 -0.86
N THR A 117 -2.36 -6.52 -0.44
CA THR A 117 -1.42 -7.64 -0.58
C THR A 117 -0.52 -7.81 0.64
N MET A 118 -0.03 -9.03 0.80
CA MET A 118 1.05 -9.39 1.71
C MET A 118 2.26 -9.81 0.88
N ASN A 119 3.39 -9.14 1.09
CA ASN A 119 4.67 -9.49 0.46
C ASN A 119 5.53 -10.25 1.45
N ILE A 120 6.04 -11.40 1.04
CA ILE A 120 6.89 -12.26 1.86
C ILE A 120 8.25 -12.36 1.20
N MET A 121 9.29 -12.01 1.95
CA MET A 121 10.68 -12.06 1.50
C MET A 121 11.51 -12.89 2.48
N TYR A 122 12.14 -13.94 1.98
CA TYR A 122 13.15 -14.67 2.74
C TYR A 122 14.52 -14.02 2.56
N ILE A 123 15.21 -13.82 3.67
CA ILE A 123 16.56 -13.23 3.74
C ILE A 123 17.48 -14.24 4.41
N ASN A 124 18.56 -14.62 3.76
CA ASN A 124 19.58 -15.49 4.33
C ASN A 124 20.92 -14.75 4.46
N ASN A 125 21.39 -14.57 5.68
CA ASN A 125 22.63 -13.84 5.98
C ASN A 125 22.71 -12.52 5.21
N SER A 126 21.71 -11.64 5.43
CA SER A 126 21.59 -10.31 4.84
C SER A 126 21.34 -10.29 3.31
N ARG A 127 21.08 -11.42 2.69
CA ARG A 127 20.81 -11.51 1.23
C ARG A 127 19.40 -12.01 0.97
N PRO A 128 18.58 -11.27 0.21
CA PRO A 128 17.27 -11.76 -0.23
C PRO A 128 17.39 -13.03 -1.05
N LEU A 129 16.52 -14.00 -0.79
CA LEU A 129 16.37 -15.22 -1.57
C LEU A 129 15.27 -15.02 -2.61
N GLU A 130 15.57 -14.40 -3.76
CA GLU A 130 14.59 -13.99 -4.76
C GLU A 130 13.59 -15.10 -5.13
N LYS A 131 14.08 -16.34 -5.33
CA LYS A 131 13.25 -17.51 -5.70
C LYS A 131 12.29 -17.97 -4.58
N LYS A 132 12.44 -17.45 -3.35
CA LYS A 132 11.60 -17.77 -2.21
C LYS A 132 10.78 -16.57 -1.75
N CYS A 133 10.67 -15.56 -2.61
CA CYS A 133 9.88 -14.38 -2.34
C CYS A 133 8.57 -14.49 -3.12
N PHE A 134 7.45 -14.12 -2.49
CA PHE A 134 6.15 -14.19 -3.13
C PHE A 134 5.21 -13.12 -2.56
N THR A 135 4.15 -12.85 -3.31
CA THR A 135 3.10 -11.89 -2.96
C THR A 135 1.79 -12.63 -2.94
N GLU A 136 1.05 -12.50 -1.85
CA GLU A 136 -0.27 -13.07 -1.65
C GLU A 136 -1.33 -11.96 -1.57
N LYS A 137 -2.57 -12.29 -1.92
CA LYS A 137 -3.70 -11.36 -1.81
C LYS A 137 -4.29 -11.33 -0.38
N TYR A 138 -3.43 -11.29 0.61
CA TYR A 138 -3.79 -11.15 2.02
C TYR A 138 -3.42 -9.76 2.50
N GLY A 139 -4.35 -8.82 2.41
CA GLY A 139 -4.17 -7.46 2.90
C GLY A 139 -5.22 -7.11 3.94
N THR A 140 -5.07 -5.96 4.60
CA THR A 140 -6.03 -5.51 5.62
C THR A 140 -7.42 -5.27 5.04
N HIS A 141 -7.52 -4.75 3.81
CA HIS A 141 -8.81 -4.57 3.14
C HIS A 141 -9.46 -5.91 2.76
N GLN A 142 -8.68 -6.93 2.43
CA GLN A 142 -9.23 -8.28 2.17
C GLN A 142 -9.88 -8.86 3.44
N CYS A 143 -9.34 -8.54 4.62
CA CYS A 143 -9.98 -8.87 5.89
C CYS A 143 -11.34 -8.17 6.03
N VAL A 144 -11.43 -6.88 5.69
CA VAL A 144 -12.69 -6.12 5.72
C VAL A 144 -13.72 -6.76 4.79
N LEU A 145 -13.34 -7.14 3.57
CA LEU A 145 -14.22 -7.80 2.61
C LEU A 145 -14.73 -9.17 3.14
N ALA A 146 -13.87 -9.98 3.75
CA ALA A 146 -14.26 -11.25 4.36
C ALA A 146 -15.24 -11.06 5.54
N VAL A 147 -15.04 -10.01 6.33
CA VAL A 147 -15.96 -9.63 7.41
C VAL A 147 -17.31 -9.19 6.86
N ARG A 148 -17.33 -8.35 5.80
CA ARG A 148 -18.59 -7.93 5.13
C ARG A 148 -19.39 -9.13 4.63
N GLU A 149 -18.71 -10.07 3.98
CA GLU A 149 -19.36 -11.31 3.50
C GLU A 149 -19.97 -12.10 4.66
N SER A 150 -19.26 -12.22 5.78
CA SER A 150 -19.76 -12.91 6.99
C SER A 150 -20.95 -12.19 7.62
N LEU A 151 -20.93 -10.86 7.70
CA LEU A 151 -22.06 -10.06 8.19
C LEU A 151 -23.30 -10.24 7.30
N LEU A 152 -23.12 -10.21 5.99
CA LEU A 152 -24.21 -10.41 5.05
C LEU A 152 -24.80 -11.83 5.18
N LYS A 153 -23.95 -12.84 5.29
CA LYS A 153 -24.35 -14.25 5.42
C LYS A 153 -25.04 -14.56 6.75
N GLU A 154 -24.50 -14.07 7.87
CA GLU A 154 -24.99 -14.43 9.22
C GLU A 154 -26.13 -13.52 9.70
N LEU A 155 -26.11 -12.23 9.31
CA LEU A 155 -27.07 -11.24 9.82
C LEU A 155 -27.92 -10.56 8.73
N GLY A 156 -27.67 -10.85 7.44
CA GLY A 156 -28.40 -10.25 6.32
C GLY A 156 -28.20 -8.73 6.19
N THR A 157 -27.06 -8.19 6.65
CA THR A 157 -26.84 -6.76 6.72
C THR A 157 -25.42 -6.38 6.30
N VAL A 158 -25.23 -5.10 5.96
CA VAL A 158 -23.95 -4.48 5.67
C VAL A 158 -23.62 -3.49 6.79
N VAL A 159 -22.39 -3.46 7.23
CA VAL A 159 -21.83 -2.48 8.16
C VAL A 159 -20.79 -1.69 7.39
N ASP A 160 -20.67 -0.40 7.68
CA ASP A 160 -19.69 0.49 7.08
C ASP A 160 -18.26 0.00 7.31
N ASP A 161 -17.40 0.09 6.28
CA ASP A 161 -16.04 -0.42 6.32
C ASP A 161 -15.19 0.27 7.39
N LEU A 162 -15.39 1.57 7.64
CA LEU A 162 -14.68 2.30 8.70
C LEU A 162 -15.03 1.75 10.09
N VAL A 163 -16.29 1.32 10.29
CA VAL A 163 -16.72 0.69 11.54
C VAL A 163 -16.09 -0.69 11.70
N ILE A 164 -16.05 -1.47 10.61
CA ILE A 164 -15.38 -2.79 10.60
C ILE A 164 -13.90 -2.62 10.92
N GLU A 165 -13.21 -1.68 10.27
CA GLU A 165 -11.80 -1.38 10.53
C GLU A 165 -11.54 -0.93 11.97
N GLN A 166 -12.45 -0.11 12.52
CA GLN A 166 -12.37 0.28 13.92
C GLN A 166 -12.42 -0.94 14.83
N VAL A 167 -13.36 -1.87 14.60
CA VAL A 167 -13.46 -3.10 15.41
C VAL A 167 -12.22 -3.99 15.25
N ILE A 168 -11.72 -4.16 14.02
CA ILE A 168 -10.48 -4.93 13.77
C ILE A 168 -9.30 -4.31 14.56
N ARG A 169 -9.18 -2.99 14.58
CA ARG A 169 -8.07 -2.29 15.20
C ARG A 169 -8.17 -2.20 16.73
N THR A 170 -9.37 -1.96 17.25
CA THR A 170 -9.58 -1.62 18.67
C THR A 170 -10.33 -2.69 19.45
N GLY A 171 -10.92 -3.66 18.76
CA GLY A 171 -11.79 -4.68 19.33
C GLY A 171 -13.22 -4.22 19.56
N THR A 172 -13.58 -2.94 19.34
CA THR A 172 -14.90 -2.41 19.64
C THR A 172 -15.30 -1.25 18.74
N ALA A 173 -16.62 -0.98 18.64
CA ALA A 173 -17.22 0.20 18.04
C ALA A 173 -18.62 0.41 18.67
N ASP A 174 -19.23 1.58 18.42
CA ASP A 174 -20.60 1.88 18.88
C ASP A 174 -21.65 1.22 18.00
N ILE A 175 -21.71 -0.12 18.05
CA ILE A 175 -22.66 -0.97 17.35
C ILE A 175 -23.13 -2.11 18.26
N GLY A 176 -24.26 -2.74 17.92
CA GLY A 176 -24.82 -3.84 18.71
C GLY A 176 -23.87 -5.05 18.82
N GLU A 177 -23.86 -5.70 20.00
CA GLU A 177 -22.93 -6.81 20.32
C GLU A 177 -23.01 -8.00 19.32
N LYS A 178 -24.18 -8.21 18.72
CA LYS A 178 -24.32 -9.24 17.67
C LYS A 178 -23.40 -8.98 16.45
N TYR A 179 -23.22 -7.71 16.06
CA TYR A 179 -22.33 -7.33 14.97
C TYR A 179 -20.86 -7.47 15.39
N LEU A 180 -20.52 -6.98 16.60
CA LEU A 180 -19.17 -7.11 17.15
C LEU A 180 -18.71 -8.57 17.18
N THR A 181 -19.60 -9.48 17.59
CA THR A 181 -19.31 -10.90 17.64
C THR A 181 -18.98 -11.48 16.27
N VAL A 182 -19.77 -11.17 15.24
CA VAL A 182 -19.53 -11.64 13.86
C VAL A 182 -18.22 -11.05 13.31
N ILE A 183 -18.00 -9.74 13.51
CA ILE A 183 -16.79 -9.05 13.01
C ILE A 183 -15.54 -9.68 13.65
N ARG A 184 -15.50 -9.81 14.98
CA ARG A 184 -14.35 -10.37 15.69
C ARG A 184 -14.06 -11.81 15.28
N LYS A 185 -15.11 -12.63 15.11
CA LYS A 185 -14.99 -14.01 14.66
C LYS A 185 -14.43 -14.08 13.24
N ALA A 186 -15.04 -13.36 12.30
CA ALA A 186 -14.63 -13.38 10.90
C ALA A 186 -13.19 -12.87 10.71
N ALA A 187 -12.80 -11.78 11.39
CA ALA A 187 -11.44 -11.27 11.39
C ALA A 187 -10.46 -12.28 11.99
N GLY A 188 -10.84 -12.94 13.09
CA GLY A 188 -10.04 -14.01 13.71
C GLY A 188 -9.87 -15.24 12.81
N ASP A 189 -10.90 -15.60 12.05
CA ASP A 189 -10.83 -16.73 11.10
C ASP A 189 -9.93 -16.36 9.92
N TYR A 190 -10.07 -15.15 9.36
CA TYR A 190 -9.18 -14.63 8.32
C TYR A 190 -7.69 -14.67 8.72
N THR A 191 -7.36 -14.29 9.97
CA THR A 191 -5.97 -14.31 10.44
C THR A 191 -5.40 -15.72 10.62
N LYS A 192 -6.23 -16.76 10.71
CA LYS A 192 -5.78 -18.16 10.76
C LYS A 192 -5.47 -18.73 9.37
N GLU A 193 -5.98 -18.11 8.31
CA GLU A 193 -5.72 -18.52 6.93
C GLU A 193 -4.37 -18.00 6.40
N ILE A 194 -3.82 -16.97 7.06
CA ILE A 194 -2.52 -16.36 6.78
C ILE A 194 -1.41 -17.09 7.56
#